data_9fa769cd682f37590ffa9e621ade5c7b
#
_entry.id   9fa769cd682f37590ffa9e621ade5c7b
#
_cell.length_a   1.000
_cell.length_b   1.000
_cell.length_c   1.000
_cell.angle_alpha   90.00
_cell.angle_beta   90.00
_cell.angle_gamma   90.00
#
_symmetry.space_group_name_H-M   'P 1'
#
loop_
_entity.id
_entity.type
_entity.pdbx_description
1 polymer ?
#
loop_
_entity_poly.entity_id
_entity_poly.type
_entity_poly.pdbx_seq_one_letter_code
_entity_poly.pdbx_strand_id
1 'polypeptide(L)'
;MFVHKPVGATSFSQVQALQAELAAVPGKAWKVCHGGTLDPFAEGLLPLLVGPATKLFERLHEVPKTYEATVRWGVETDTGDAGGRVVSQRDAAQLTPEALEGALLGFIGWRAQTPPATSNKRVDGERAWQRAHRGESVELPPSNVYLHEARFLSHDLPERSRLHVVVRGGFYVRSLAQDLGRALGVGAHLEALVRVAIGPWRAPGAGARVSVHGADVLPWLERLELADDEWGQVKAQDGTVSVRGRPRPAVWRVPAGFPTPPPLLLGIHQRRVVALLERREGGVGVHTLLLPPL
;
A
#
# COMPACT_ATOMS: atom_id res chain seq x y z
N MET A 1 -2.26 -3.72 -13.55
CA MET A 1 -1.60 -5.05 -13.55
C MET A 1 -1.09 -5.33 -12.16
N PHE A 2 -1.19 -6.55 -11.68
CA PHE A 2 -0.61 -7.03 -10.42
C PHE A 2 0.50 -8.01 -10.74
N VAL A 3 1.65 -7.83 -10.09
CA VAL A 3 2.81 -8.71 -10.23
C VAL A 3 3.29 -9.19 -8.86
N HIS A 4 3.96 -10.31 -8.82
CA HIS A 4 4.74 -10.71 -7.65
C HIS A 4 6.14 -10.10 -7.77
N LYS A 5 6.48 -9.15 -6.92
CA LYS A 5 7.84 -8.61 -6.84
C LYS A 5 8.72 -9.61 -6.07
N PRO A 6 9.80 -10.13 -6.64
CA PRO A 6 10.70 -11.02 -5.90
C PRO A 6 11.58 -10.24 -4.90
N VAL A 7 12.15 -10.97 -3.95
CA VAL A 7 13.23 -10.47 -3.06
C VAL A 7 14.41 -9.96 -3.91
N GLY A 8 15.06 -8.91 -3.48
CA GLY A 8 16.21 -8.27 -4.13
C GLY A 8 15.87 -7.27 -5.23
N ALA A 9 14.67 -7.38 -5.85
CA ALA A 9 14.23 -6.41 -6.84
C ALA A 9 13.69 -5.14 -6.16
N THR A 10 13.84 -3.97 -6.81
CA THR A 10 13.17 -2.73 -6.38
C THR A 10 11.77 -2.65 -7.01
N SER A 11 10.85 -1.92 -6.37
CA SER A 11 9.55 -1.63 -6.99
C SER A 11 9.71 -0.85 -8.30
N PHE A 12 10.74 -0.02 -8.41
CA PHE A 12 11.03 0.76 -9.61
C PHE A 12 11.56 -0.11 -10.75
N SER A 13 12.38 -1.13 -10.50
CA SER A 13 12.84 -2.06 -11.54
C SER A 13 11.68 -2.81 -12.20
N GLN A 14 10.60 -3.11 -11.44
CA GLN A 14 9.39 -3.71 -12.00
C GLN A 14 8.63 -2.73 -12.92
N VAL A 15 8.64 -1.44 -12.57
CA VAL A 15 8.09 -0.38 -13.45
C VAL A 15 8.89 -0.28 -14.74
N GLN A 16 10.22 -0.26 -14.66
CA GLN A 16 11.10 -0.18 -15.83
C GLN A 16 10.93 -1.38 -16.76
N ALA A 17 10.86 -2.59 -16.21
CA ALA A 17 10.62 -3.80 -16.99
C ALA A 17 9.30 -3.73 -17.78
N LEU A 18 8.21 -3.33 -17.13
CA LEU A 18 6.93 -3.16 -17.81
C LEU A 18 6.95 -2.01 -18.84
N GLN A 19 7.64 -0.91 -18.55
CA GLN A 19 7.79 0.20 -19.53
C GLN A 19 8.53 -0.26 -20.77
N ALA A 20 9.58 -1.06 -20.63
CA ALA A 20 10.33 -1.61 -21.77
C ALA A 20 9.46 -2.55 -22.62
N GLU A 21 8.66 -3.40 -22.00
CA GLU A 21 7.70 -4.26 -22.71
C GLU A 21 6.66 -3.45 -23.50
N LEU A 22 6.10 -2.41 -22.86
CA LEU A 22 5.08 -1.57 -23.49
C LEU A 22 5.65 -0.68 -24.61
N ALA A 23 6.92 -0.29 -24.52
CA ALA A 23 7.59 0.49 -25.56
C ALA A 23 7.80 -0.30 -26.87
N ALA A 24 7.82 -1.63 -26.78
CA ALA A 24 7.88 -2.50 -27.96
C ALA A 24 6.56 -2.53 -28.77
N VAL A 25 5.46 -1.99 -28.21
CA VAL A 25 4.16 -1.89 -28.91
C VAL A 25 4.11 -0.57 -29.69
N PRO A 26 4.02 -0.59 -31.02
CA PRO A 26 4.03 0.63 -31.84
C PRO A 26 2.89 1.61 -31.48
N GLY A 27 3.20 2.89 -31.49
CA GLY A 27 2.21 3.97 -31.55
C GLY A 27 1.81 4.61 -30.23
N LYS A 28 2.27 4.16 -29.03
CA LYS A 28 1.89 4.80 -27.75
C LYS A 28 2.92 4.63 -26.64
N ALA A 29 3.40 5.76 -26.15
CA ALA A 29 4.17 5.78 -24.88
C ALA A 29 3.22 5.74 -23.68
N TRP A 30 3.32 4.69 -22.86
CA TRP A 30 2.51 4.54 -21.66
C TRP A 30 3.25 5.02 -20.42
N LYS A 31 2.62 5.92 -19.65
CA LYS A 31 3.09 6.21 -18.30
C LYS A 31 2.83 4.98 -17.41
N VAL A 32 3.82 4.58 -16.64
CA VAL A 32 3.70 3.47 -15.67
C VAL A 32 4.21 3.96 -14.32
N CYS A 33 3.52 3.58 -13.24
CA CYS A 33 4.02 3.72 -11.87
C CYS A 33 3.59 2.51 -11.03
N HIS A 34 4.25 2.30 -9.88
CA HIS A 34 3.80 1.31 -8.90
C HIS A 34 2.75 1.90 -7.96
N GLY A 35 1.82 1.08 -7.48
CA GLY A 35 0.74 1.47 -6.55
C GLY A 35 1.08 1.28 -5.08
N GLY A 36 2.33 1.50 -4.69
CA GLY A 36 2.84 1.39 -3.32
C GLY A 36 4.13 0.59 -3.25
N THR A 37 5.17 1.23 -2.72
CA THR A 37 6.52 0.65 -2.64
C THR A 37 6.54 -0.62 -1.80
N LEU A 38 7.36 -1.59 -2.23
CA LEU A 38 7.91 -2.65 -1.41
C LEU A 38 9.43 -2.45 -1.35
N ASP A 39 9.98 -2.62 -0.16
CA ASP A 39 11.45 -2.57 0.05
C ASP A 39 12.14 -3.68 -0.76
N PRO A 40 13.44 -3.55 -1.09
CA PRO A 40 14.15 -4.58 -1.84
C PRO A 40 14.15 -5.96 -1.19
N PHE A 41 14.29 -6.03 0.15
CA PHE A 41 14.25 -7.29 0.90
C PHE A 41 12.86 -7.95 0.96
N ALA A 42 11.80 -7.16 0.76
CA ALA A 42 10.41 -7.62 0.78
C ALA A 42 9.98 -8.19 -0.58
N GLU A 43 8.98 -9.06 -0.56
CA GLU A 43 8.38 -9.66 -1.77
C GLU A 43 6.85 -9.58 -1.77
N GLY A 44 6.22 -10.06 -2.83
CA GLY A 44 4.78 -10.24 -2.94
C GLY A 44 4.08 -9.23 -3.84
N LEU A 45 2.82 -8.95 -3.55
CA LEU A 45 1.92 -8.19 -4.40
C LEU A 45 2.42 -6.76 -4.67
N LEU A 46 2.69 -6.45 -5.93
CA LEU A 46 3.01 -5.09 -6.38
C LEU A 46 2.04 -4.67 -7.50
N PRO A 47 1.18 -3.65 -7.27
CA PRO A 47 0.38 -3.06 -8.34
C PRO A 47 1.26 -2.21 -9.26
N LEU A 48 1.12 -2.42 -10.57
CA LEU A 48 1.67 -1.56 -11.62
C LEU A 48 0.50 -0.87 -12.34
N LEU A 49 0.45 0.45 -12.26
CA LEU A 49 -0.58 1.29 -12.83
C LEU A 49 -0.12 1.81 -14.19
N VAL A 50 -0.92 1.60 -15.23
CA VAL A 50 -0.56 1.93 -16.61
C VAL A 50 -1.50 3.01 -17.16
N GLY A 51 -0.95 4.00 -17.83
CA GLY A 51 -1.71 5.07 -18.48
C GLY A 51 -2.59 5.87 -17.50
N PRO A 52 -3.90 6.02 -17.79
CA PRO A 52 -4.82 6.75 -16.91
C PRO A 52 -4.92 6.19 -15.50
N ALA A 53 -4.70 4.89 -15.31
CA ALA A 53 -4.71 4.25 -14.01
C ALA A 53 -3.66 4.82 -13.03
N THR A 54 -2.61 5.49 -13.53
CA THR A 54 -1.63 6.17 -12.68
C THR A 54 -2.25 7.26 -11.79
N LYS A 55 -3.40 7.83 -12.18
CA LYS A 55 -4.18 8.78 -11.40
C LYS A 55 -4.89 8.13 -10.19
N LEU A 56 -4.96 6.81 -10.14
CA LEU A 56 -5.61 6.04 -9.09
C LEU A 56 -4.65 5.68 -7.94
N PHE A 57 -3.40 6.15 -7.99
CA PHE A 57 -2.36 5.82 -7.00
C PHE A 57 -2.84 6.02 -5.55
N GLU A 58 -3.42 7.19 -5.26
CA GLU A 58 -3.87 7.52 -3.90
C GLU A 58 -5.01 6.60 -3.44
N ARG A 59 -5.86 6.12 -4.35
CA ARG A 59 -6.96 5.20 -4.02
C ARG A 59 -6.46 3.86 -3.47
N LEU A 60 -5.28 3.40 -3.88
CA LEU A 60 -4.65 2.19 -3.34
C LEU A 60 -4.10 2.37 -1.91
N HIS A 61 -3.93 3.62 -1.46
CA HIS A 61 -3.55 3.91 -0.07
C HIS A 61 -4.75 3.82 0.90
N GLU A 62 -5.97 3.88 0.39
CA GLU A 62 -7.20 3.88 1.18
C GLU A 62 -7.66 2.49 1.62
N VAL A 63 -7.17 1.45 0.96
CA VAL A 63 -7.52 0.07 1.26
C VAL A 63 -6.46 -0.62 2.10
N PRO A 64 -6.87 -1.63 2.91
CA PRO A 64 -5.94 -2.37 3.75
C PRO A 64 -4.87 -3.07 2.94
N LYS A 65 -3.66 -3.12 3.50
CA LYS A 65 -2.55 -3.92 3.02
C LYS A 65 -2.26 -4.99 4.05
N THR A 66 -2.20 -6.24 3.59
CA THR A 66 -1.93 -7.39 4.44
C THR A 66 -0.52 -7.88 4.20
N TYR A 67 0.20 -8.08 5.29
CA TYR A 67 1.57 -8.60 5.25
C TYR A 67 1.71 -9.81 6.17
N GLU A 68 2.61 -10.72 5.76
CA GLU A 68 3.23 -11.70 6.62
C GLU A 68 4.71 -11.32 6.78
N ALA A 69 5.17 -11.28 8.02
CA ALA A 69 6.51 -10.86 8.37
C ALA A 69 7.20 -11.91 9.25
N THR A 70 8.50 -12.08 9.09
CA THR A 70 9.33 -12.80 10.05
C THR A 70 10.11 -11.78 10.86
N VAL A 71 9.87 -11.76 12.16
CA VAL A 71 10.57 -10.92 13.13
C VAL A 71 11.71 -11.73 13.75
N ARG A 72 12.93 -11.19 13.71
CA ARG A 72 14.11 -11.70 14.42
C ARG A 72 14.24 -10.92 15.74
N TRP A 73 14.21 -11.64 16.85
CA TRP A 73 14.36 -11.09 18.19
C TRP A 73 15.84 -11.06 18.62
N GLY A 74 16.14 -10.18 19.56
CA GLY A 74 17.47 -10.08 20.14
C GLY A 74 18.49 -9.31 19.31
N VAL A 75 18.15 -8.90 18.10
CA VAL A 75 19.06 -8.17 17.19
C VAL A 75 18.35 -6.97 16.60
N GLU A 76 18.89 -5.77 16.81
CA GLU A 76 18.39 -4.54 16.19
C GLU A 76 19.35 -4.08 15.08
N THR A 77 18.82 -3.65 13.94
CA THR A 77 19.58 -3.08 12.83
C THR A 77 19.19 -1.64 12.57
N ASP A 78 20.09 -0.86 11.95
CA ASP A 78 19.89 0.55 11.64
C ASP A 78 18.78 0.79 10.59
N THR A 79 18.52 -0.19 9.71
CA THR A 79 17.44 -0.12 8.71
C THR A 79 16.14 -0.77 9.17
N GLY A 80 16.16 -1.54 10.26
CA GLY A 80 15.04 -2.34 10.76
C GLY A 80 14.74 -3.60 9.94
N ASP A 81 15.65 -3.99 9.03
CA ASP A 81 15.62 -5.21 8.24
C ASP A 81 16.99 -5.92 8.25
N ALA A 82 17.04 -7.15 7.75
CA ALA A 82 18.24 -7.98 7.75
C ALA A 82 19.39 -7.43 6.88
N GLY A 83 19.12 -6.48 5.98
CA GLY A 83 20.15 -5.81 5.16
C GLY A 83 20.90 -4.70 5.89
N GLY A 84 20.41 -4.29 7.06
CA GLY A 84 21.02 -3.24 7.86
C GLY A 84 22.21 -3.70 8.67
N ARG A 85 23.00 -2.72 9.14
CA ARG A 85 24.09 -2.96 10.08
C ARG A 85 23.51 -3.20 11.48
N VAL A 86 24.00 -4.22 12.18
CA VAL A 86 23.62 -4.51 13.56
C VAL A 86 24.07 -3.36 14.47
N VAL A 87 23.13 -2.78 15.21
CA VAL A 87 23.37 -1.68 16.17
C VAL A 87 23.24 -2.13 17.62
N SER A 88 22.52 -3.22 17.90
CA SER A 88 22.37 -3.79 19.23
C SER A 88 22.12 -5.29 19.16
N GLN A 89 22.67 -6.02 20.13
CA GLN A 89 22.33 -7.43 20.38
C GLN A 89 22.03 -7.61 21.86
N ARG A 90 20.97 -8.35 22.18
CA ARG A 90 20.54 -8.64 23.54
C ARG A 90 19.99 -10.05 23.63
N ASP A 91 20.08 -10.62 24.82
CA ASP A 91 19.47 -11.93 25.08
C ASP A 91 17.93 -11.83 24.99
N ALA A 92 17.32 -12.74 24.29
CA ALA A 92 15.89 -12.86 24.10
C ALA A 92 15.30 -14.14 24.75
N ALA A 93 16.10 -14.88 25.54
CA ALA A 93 15.69 -16.15 26.14
C ALA A 93 14.47 -16.04 27.06
N GLN A 94 14.20 -14.84 27.62
CA GLN A 94 13.05 -14.57 28.47
C GLN A 94 11.74 -14.33 27.71
N LEU A 95 11.75 -14.29 26.38
CA LEU A 95 10.53 -14.09 25.61
C LEU A 95 9.60 -15.29 25.72
N THR A 96 8.33 -15.00 25.96
CA THR A 96 7.24 -15.99 25.92
C THR A 96 6.17 -15.57 24.94
N PRO A 97 5.38 -16.52 24.41
CA PRO A 97 4.26 -16.18 23.53
C PRO A 97 3.30 -15.17 24.17
N GLU A 98 3.00 -15.30 25.47
CA GLU A 98 2.08 -14.42 26.20
C GLU A 98 2.61 -12.99 26.30
N ALA A 99 3.93 -12.81 26.53
CA ALA A 99 4.55 -11.50 26.57
C ALA A 99 4.51 -10.83 25.19
N LEU A 100 4.74 -11.61 24.11
CA LEU A 100 4.68 -11.13 22.73
C LEU A 100 3.25 -10.70 22.35
N GLU A 101 2.25 -11.53 22.62
CA GLU A 101 0.84 -11.22 22.35
C GLU A 101 0.38 -9.99 23.15
N GLY A 102 0.74 -9.93 24.43
CA GLY A 102 0.41 -8.78 25.30
C GLY A 102 1.02 -7.48 24.77
N ALA A 103 2.29 -7.49 24.35
CA ALA A 103 2.94 -6.32 23.77
C ALA A 103 2.28 -5.91 22.44
N LEU A 104 1.95 -6.88 21.57
CA LEU A 104 1.38 -6.62 20.26
C LEU A 104 0.01 -5.92 20.34
N LEU A 105 -0.82 -6.26 21.31
CA LEU A 105 -2.12 -5.62 21.53
C LEU A 105 -2.03 -4.11 21.72
N GLY A 106 -0.96 -3.62 22.36
CA GLY A 106 -0.71 -2.19 22.54
C GLY A 106 -0.41 -1.42 21.25
N PHE A 107 -0.26 -2.14 20.12
CA PHE A 107 0.03 -1.54 18.83
C PHE A 107 -1.19 -1.42 17.91
N ILE A 108 -2.33 -2.02 18.25
CA ILE A 108 -3.57 -1.97 17.45
C ILE A 108 -4.16 -0.55 17.50
N GLY A 109 -4.67 -0.09 16.36
CA GLY A 109 -5.33 1.21 16.21
C GLY A 109 -4.43 2.31 15.64
N TRP A 110 -4.81 3.56 15.88
CA TRP A 110 -4.05 4.75 15.47
C TRP A 110 -2.85 4.97 16.38
N ARG A 111 -1.71 5.29 15.76
CA ARG A 111 -0.48 5.56 16.50
C ARG A 111 0.48 6.47 15.73
N ALA A 112 1.31 7.20 16.46
CA ALA A 112 2.49 7.83 15.88
C ALA A 112 3.57 6.76 15.61
N GLN A 113 4.15 6.78 14.42
CA GLN A 113 5.24 5.89 14.02
C GLN A 113 6.33 6.69 13.32
N THR A 114 7.56 6.55 13.76
CA THR A 114 8.73 7.13 13.07
C THR A 114 9.08 6.26 11.86
N PRO A 115 9.04 6.81 10.64
CA PRO A 115 9.44 6.07 9.45
C PRO A 115 10.93 5.69 9.52
N PRO A 116 11.37 4.57 8.93
CA PRO A 116 12.79 4.24 8.83
C PRO A 116 13.54 5.31 8.02
N ALA A 117 14.81 5.57 8.35
CA ALA A 117 15.67 6.49 7.61
C ALA A 117 15.78 6.11 6.12
N THR A 118 15.70 4.81 5.80
CA THR A 118 15.70 4.26 4.44
C THR A 118 14.31 4.24 3.80
N SER A 119 13.40 5.15 4.18
CA SER A 119 12.06 5.25 3.61
C SER A 119 11.98 6.13 2.36
N ASN A 120 10.84 6.04 1.65
CA ASN A 120 10.54 6.92 0.51
C ASN A 120 10.00 8.32 0.92
N LYS A 121 9.96 8.63 2.21
CA LYS A 121 9.61 9.98 2.68
C LYS A 121 10.58 11.02 2.10
N ARG A 122 10.11 12.25 1.92
CA ARG A 122 10.96 13.36 1.48
C ARG A 122 11.34 14.24 2.68
N VAL A 123 12.60 14.62 2.69
CA VAL A 123 13.16 15.62 3.62
C VAL A 123 13.83 16.67 2.73
N ASP A 124 13.40 17.92 2.82
CA ASP A 124 13.91 19.03 2.00
C ASP A 124 13.90 18.75 0.48
N GLY A 125 12.83 18.06 0.01
CA GLY A 125 12.67 17.73 -1.40
C GLY A 125 13.39 16.46 -1.87
N GLU A 126 14.34 15.90 -1.10
CA GLU A 126 15.08 14.68 -1.40
C GLU A 126 14.47 13.45 -0.68
N ARG A 127 14.64 12.26 -1.24
CA ARG A 127 14.20 11.03 -0.62
C ARG A 127 15.10 10.66 0.57
N ALA A 128 14.51 10.30 1.71
CA ALA A 128 15.24 9.94 2.92
C ALA A 128 16.25 8.82 2.68
N TRP A 129 15.88 7.79 1.91
CA TRP A 129 16.79 6.68 1.58
C TRP A 129 18.05 7.15 0.82
N GLN A 130 17.97 8.19 -0.03
CA GLN A 130 19.13 8.71 -0.78
C GLN A 130 20.14 9.33 0.18
N ARG A 131 19.66 10.09 1.16
CA ARG A 131 20.50 10.69 2.20
C ARG A 131 21.12 9.62 3.10
N ALA A 132 20.31 8.66 3.54
CA ALA A 132 20.79 7.55 4.38
C ALA A 132 21.89 6.72 3.69
N HIS A 133 21.77 6.46 2.37
CA HIS A 133 22.81 5.78 1.60
C HIS A 133 24.13 6.57 1.45
N ARG A 134 24.08 7.90 1.60
CA ARG A 134 25.31 8.73 1.66
C ARG A 134 25.90 8.80 3.08
N GLY A 135 25.32 8.08 4.05
CA GLY A 135 25.75 8.07 5.45
C GLY A 135 25.27 9.29 6.23
N GLU A 136 24.35 10.11 5.70
CA GLU A 136 23.77 11.25 6.40
C GLU A 136 22.79 10.78 7.46
N SER A 137 22.80 11.45 8.62
CA SER A 137 21.76 11.28 9.63
C SER A 137 20.44 11.83 9.10
N VAL A 138 19.39 10.99 9.07
CA VAL A 138 18.08 11.38 8.60
C VAL A 138 17.08 11.22 9.72
N GLU A 139 16.65 12.33 10.29
CA GLU A 139 15.56 12.36 11.24
C GLU A 139 14.24 12.62 10.50
N LEU A 140 13.27 11.72 10.70
CA LEU A 140 11.95 11.82 10.12
C LEU A 140 10.94 12.07 11.23
N PRO A 141 10.06 13.07 11.10
CA PRO A 141 9.00 13.28 12.06
C PRO A 141 8.05 12.08 12.08
N PRO A 142 7.54 11.70 13.26
CA PRO A 142 6.50 10.69 13.36
C PRO A 142 5.30 11.03 12.48
N SER A 143 4.69 10.02 11.91
CA SER A 143 3.47 10.16 11.13
C SER A 143 2.38 9.27 11.71
N ASN A 144 1.12 9.74 11.62
CA ASN A 144 -0.01 9.00 12.13
C ASN A 144 -0.32 7.83 11.19
N VAL A 145 -0.25 6.61 11.71
CA VAL A 145 -0.46 5.36 10.97
C VAL A 145 -1.53 4.50 11.68
N TYR A 146 -2.09 3.53 10.96
CA TYR A 146 -3.15 2.68 11.50
C TYR A 146 -2.83 1.20 11.31
N LEU A 147 -2.81 0.45 12.42
CA LEU A 147 -2.73 -1.00 12.47
C LEU A 147 -4.13 -1.54 12.79
N HIS A 148 -4.76 -2.19 11.81
CA HIS A 148 -6.12 -2.71 11.93
C HIS A 148 -6.17 -4.02 12.69
N GLU A 149 -5.28 -4.94 12.33
CA GLU A 149 -5.18 -6.27 12.88
C GLU A 149 -3.72 -6.71 12.94
N ALA A 150 -3.36 -7.37 14.00
CA ALA A 150 -2.07 -8.05 14.10
C ALA A 150 -2.23 -9.30 14.97
N ARG A 151 -1.56 -10.38 14.57
CA ARG A 151 -1.48 -11.63 15.34
C ARG A 151 -0.25 -12.41 14.96
N PHE A 152 0.30 -13.13 15.90
CA PHE A 152 1.36 -14.07 15.57
C PHE A 152 0.79 -15.32 14.89
N LEU A 153 1.49 -15.82 13.91
CA LEU A 153 1.16 -17.05 13.18
C LEU A 153 1.88 -18.24 13.79
N SER A 154 3.10 -18.04 14.24
CA SER A 154 3.95 -19.05 14.89
C SER A 154 5.11 -18.40 15.59
N HIS A 155 5.71 -19.15 16.52
CA HIS A 155 6.90 -18.78 17.27
C HIS A 155 7.96 -19.87 17.13
N ASP A 156 9.22 -19.44 16.99
CA ASP A 156 10.45 -20.23 17.09
C ASP A 156 11.36 -19.45 18.06
N LEU A 157 10.91 -19.43 19.34
CA LEU A 157 11.59 -18.68 20.39
C LEU A 157 12.87 -19.39 20.86
N PRO A 158 13.86 -18.60 21.27
CA PRO A 158 13.87 -17.14 21.42
C PRO A 158 14.18 -16.36 20.15
N GLU A 159 14.31 -17.01 19.02
CA GLU A 159 14.91 -16.42 17.84
C GLU A 159 13.93 -15.67 16.94
N ARG A 160 12.81 -16.29 16.61
CA ARG A 160 11.90 -15.79 15.56
C ARG A 160 10.44 -15.92 15.92
N SER A 161 9.66 -15.05 15.28
CA SER A 161 8.21 -15.21 15.22
C SER A 161 7.68 -14.79 13.86
N ARG A 162 6.65 -15.48 13.36
CA ARG A 162 5.91 -15.05 12.18
C ARG A 162 4.71 -14.22 12.60
N LEU A 163 4.53 -13.08 11.98
CA LEU A 163 3.53 -12.08 12.29
C LEU A 163 2.66 -11.80 11.07
N HIS A 164 1.35 -11.80 11.25
CA HIS A 164 0.36 -11.33 10.28
C HIS A 164 -0.12 -9.94 10.69
N VAL A 165 -0.13 -8.99 9.75
CA VAL A 165 -0.61 -7.63 9.99
C VAL A 165 -1.49 -7.13 8.87
N VAL A 166 -2.54 -6.37 9.23
CA VAL A 166 -3.41 -5.64 8.32
C VAL A 166 -3.31 -4.16 8.65
N VAL A 167 -2.82 -3.35 7.72
CA VAL A 167 -2.46 -1.95 7.97
C VAL A 167 -3.01 -1.01 6.89
N ARG A 168 -3.13 0.27 7.23
CA ARG A 168 -3.37 1.34 6.27
C ARG A 168 -2.09 1.75 5.54
N GLY A 169 -2.24 2.38 4.38
CA GLY A 169 -1.10 2.96 3.65
C GLY A 169 -0.29 3.94 4.50
N GLY A 170 1.03 3.89 4.35
CA GLY A 170 1.97 4.70 5.13
C GLY A 170 2.52 4.02 6.37
N PHE A 171 2.01 2.84 6.76
CA PHE A 171 2.52 2.04 7.86
C PHE A 171 3.81 1.32 7.47
N TYR A 172 4.79 1.30 8.38
CA TYR A 172 6.08 0.61 8.21
C TYR A 172 6.15 -0.60 9.13
N VAL A 173 6.12 -1.81 8.54
CA VAL A 173 6.22 -3.06 9.33
C VAL A 173 7.60 -3.20 9.96
N ARG A 174 8.66 -2.62 9.36
CA ARG A 174 10.01 -2.54 9.95
C ARG A 174 10.01 -1.78 11.27
N SER A 175 9.39 -0.60 11.29
CA SER A 175 9.26 0.17 12.55
C SER A 175 8.45 -0.57 13.61
N LEU A 176 7.39 -1.31 13.22
CA LEU A 176 6.64 -2.14 14.16
C LEU A 176 7.53 -3.20 14.82
N ALA A 177 8.36 -3.89 14.05
CA ALA A 177 9.27 -4.90 14.59
C ALA A 177 10.27 -4.29 15.58
N GLN A 178 10.89 -3.14 15.23
CA GLN A 178 11.79 -2.42 16.12
C GLN A 178 11.09 -1.94 17.39
N ASP A 179 9.90 -1.35 17.27
CA ASP A 179 9.12 -0.84 18.40
C ASP A 179 8.69 -1.97 19.34
N LEU A 180 8.28 -3.13 18.80
CA LEU A 180 7.99 -4.34 19.59
C LEU A 180 9.22 -4.84 20.32
N GLY A 181 10.35 -4.94 19.62
CA GLY A 181 11.61 -5.37 20.24
C GLY A 181 12.08 -4.45 21.36
N ARG A 182 11.88 -3.12 21.20
CA ARG A 182 12.17 -2.13 22.23
C ARG A 182 11.21 -2.23 23.41
N ALA A 183 9.90 -2.39 23.17
CA ALA A 183 8.91 -2.56 24.22
C ALA A 183 9.17 -3.79 25.09
N LEU A 184 9.71 -4.85 24.49
CA LEU A 184 10.09 -6.10 25.15
C LEU A 184 11.51 -6.06 25.74
N GLY A 185 12.28 -4.99 25.49
CA GLY A 185 13.63 -4.81 26.00
C GLY A 185 14.73 -5.62 25.31
N VAL A 186 14.40 -6.37 24.24
CA VAL A 186 15.34 -7.28 23.56
C VAL A 186 15.86 -6.73 22.22
N GLY A 187 15.16 -5.77 21.61
CA GLY A 187 15.43 -5.35 20.23
C GLY A 187 14.95 -6.36 19.18
N ALA A 188 14.66 -5.89 17.98
CA ALA A 188 14.23 -6.75 16.86
C ALA A 188 14.41 -6.05 15.50
N HIS A 189 14.39 -6.86 14.44
CA HIS A 189 14.28 -6.39 13.06
C HIS A 189 13.46 -7.37 12.21
N LEU A 190 13.09 -6.97 11.00
CA LEU A 190 12.46 -7.88 10.03
C LEU A 190 13.51 -8.71 9.29
N GLU A 191 13.38 -10.02 9.35
CA GLU A 191 14.16 -10.98 8.55
C GLU A 191 13.51 -11.19 7.17
N ALA A 192 12.17 -11.23 7.11
CA ALA A 192 11.42 -11.36 5.87
C ALA A 192 10.11 -10.57 5.93
N LEU A 193 9.62 -10.15 4.76
CA LEU A 193 8.35 -9.42 4.62
C LEU A 193 7.69 -9.78 3.28
N VAL A 194 6.47 -10.29 3.36
CA VAL A 194 5.65 -10.63 2.19
C VAL A 194 4.38 -9.80 2.20
N ARG A 195 4.13 -8.98 1.17
CA ARG A 195 2.83 -8.36 0.99
C ARG A 195 1.89 -9.32 0.28
N VAL A 196 1.02 -9.97 1.05
CA VAL A 196 0.12 -11.02 0.55
C VAL A 196 -1.14 -10.45 -0.10
N ALA A 197 -1.59 -9.24 0.30
CA ALA A 197 -2.78 -8.63 -0.27
C ALA A 197 -2.78 -7.10 -0.22
N ILE A 198 -3.57 -6.50 -1.11
CA ILE A 198 -4.01 -5.08 -1.09
C ILE A 198 -5.50 -5.10 -1.38
N GLY A 199 -6.34 -4.69 -0.41
CA GLY A 199 -7.79 -4.81 -0.53
C GLY A 199 -8.20 -6.24 -0.90
N PRO A 200 -9.01 -6.43 -1.95
CA PRO A 200 -9.46 -7.75 -2.39
C PRO A 200 -8.41 -8.54 -3.17
N TRP A 201 -7.32 -7.90 -3.63
CA TRP A 201 -6.34 -8.57 -4.47
C TRP A 201 -5.27 -9.30 -3.66
N ARG A 202 -4.94 -10.49 -4.13
CA ARG A 202 -3.89 -11.34 -3.59
C ARG A 202 -2.66 -11.32 -4.48
N ALA A 203 -1.50 -11.61 -3.90
CA ALA A 203 -0.28 -11.76 -4.67
C ALA A 203 -0.46 -12.91 -5.67
N PRO A 204 -0.18 -12.70 -6.97
CA PRO A 204 -0.10 -13.81 -7.91
C PRO A 204 1.10 -14.70 -7.55
N GLY A 205 1.12 -15.92 -8.05
CA GLY A 205 2.28 -16.79 -7.91
C GLY A 205 3.56 -16.15 -8.48
N ALA A 206 4.72 -16.63 -8.04
CA ALA A 206 6.00 -16.12 -8.52
C ALA A 206 6.08 -16.17 -10.06
N GLY A 207 6.49 -15.06 -10.68
CA GLY A 207 6.53 -14.90 -12.13
C GLY A 207 5.17 -14.68 -12.82
N ALA A 208 4.06 -14.85 -12.10
CA ALA A 208 2.73 -14.62 -12.67
C ALA A 208 2.35 -13.14 -12.64
N ARG A 209 1.44 -12.77 -13.55
CA ARG A 209 0.87 -11.43 -13.68
C ARG A 209 -0.64 -11.52 -13.83
N VAL A 210 -1.36 -10.62 -13.20
CA VAL A 210 -2.82 -10.51 -13.31
C VAL A 210 -3.18 -9.10 -13.78
N SER A 211 -3.87 -8.99 -14.92
CA SER A 211 -4.38 -7.71 -15.41
C SER A 211 -5.80 -7.49 -14.92
N VAL A 212 -6.07 -6.28 -14.43
CA VAL A 212 -7.40 -5.84 -13.99
C VAL A 212 -7.76 -4.58 -14.76
N HIS A 213 -8.97 -4.51 -15.28
CA HIS A 213 -9.41 -3.46 -16.18
C HIS A 213 -10.76 -2.87 -15.77
N GLY A 214 -11.05 -1.67 -16.26
CA GLY A 214 -12.34 -1.02 -16.07
C GLY A 214 -12.71 -0.85 -14.59
N ALA A 215 -13.96 -1.10 -14.25
CA ALA A 215 -14.50 -0.90 -12.91
C ALA A 215 -13.91 -1.84 -11.86
N ASP A 216 -13.30 -2.95 -12.26
CA ASP A 216 -12.69 -3.90 -11.34
C ASP A 216 -11.34 -3.41 -10.77
N VAL A 217 -10.82 -2.28 -11.28
CA VAL A 217 -9.62 -1.62 -10.74
C VAL A 217 -9.89 -1.00 -9.37
N LEU A 218 -11.13 -0.62 -9.05
CA LEU A 218 -11.53 -0.07 -7.75
C LEU A 218 -12.84 -0.73 -7.27
N PRO A 219 -12.83 -2.03 -6.94
CA PRO A 219 -14.04 -2.81 -6.68
C PRO A 219 -14.74 -2.42 -5.36
N TRP A 220 -14.12 -1.58 -4.54
CA TRP A 220 -14.71 -1.02 -3.31
C TRP A 220 -15.49 0.28 -3.54
N LEU A 221 -15.48 0.85 -4.76
CA LEU A 221 -16.26 2.02 -5.08
C LEU A 221 -17.61 1.62 -5.70
N GLU A 222 -18.64 2.36 -5.36
CA GLU A 222 -19.94 2.25 -6.01
C GLU A 222 -19.85 2.75 -7.46
N ARG A 223 -20.67 2.21 -8.33
CA ARG A 223 -20.64 2.42 -9.78
C ARG A 223 -21.86 3.23 -10.22
N LEU A 224 -21.64 4.33 -10.93
CA LEU A 224 -22.68 5.18 -11.48
C LEU A 224 -22.58 5.21 -13.02
N GLU A 225 -23.59 4.68 -13.69
CA GLU A 225 -23.70 4.78 -15.15
C GLU A 225 -24.12 6.19 -15.53
N LEU A 226 -23.42 6.80 -16.47
CA LEU A 226 -23.66 8.13 -17.00
C LEU A 226 -24.25 8.02 -18.40
N ALA A 227 -25.34 8.74 -18.64
CA ALA A 227 -25.87 8.93 -20.00
C ALA A 227 -24.96 9.87 -20.81
N ASP A 228 -25.14 9.94 -22.12
CA ASP A 228 -24.28 10.73 -23.01
C ASP A 228 -24.24 12.22 -22.66
N ASP A 229 -25.40 12.79 -22.34
CA ASP A 229 -25.54 14.18 -21.90
C ASP A 229 -24.91 14.45 -20.51
N GLU A 230 -25.08 13.53 -19.56
CA GLU A 230 -24.45 13.59 -18.25
C GLU A 230 -22.92 13.47 -18.36
N TRP A 231 -22.44 12.56 -19.22
CA TRP A 231 -21.01 12.44 -19.51
C TRP A 231 -20.46 13.71 -20.17
N GLY A 232 -21.22 14.34 -21.07
CA GLY A 232 -20.86 15.64 -21.65
C GLY A 232 -20.58 16.70 -20.60
N GLN A 233 -21.48 16.85 -19.62
CA GLN A 233 -21.35 17.78 -18.50
C GLN A 233 -20.18 17.40 -17.57
N VAL A 234 -20.04 16.14 -17.19
CA VAL A 234 -18.90 15.64 -16.39
C VAL A 234 -17.57 15.95 -17.09
N LYS A 235 -17.49 15.74 -18.39
CA LYS A 235 -16.28 16.01 -19.19
C LYS A 235 -15.95 17.50 -19.25
N ALA A 236 -16.96 18.37 -19.33
CA ALA A 236 -16.79 19.82 -19.29
C ALA A 236 -16.38 20.35 -17.90
N GLN A 237 -16.54 19.53 -16.86
CA GLN A 237 -16.27 19.88 -15.46
C GLN A 237 -17.15 21.05 -14.96
N ASP A 238 -18.38 21.15 -15.45
CA ASP A 238 -19.34 22.20 -15.13
C ASP A 238 -20.05 21.96 -13.78
N GLY A 239 -19.33 22.18 -12.70
CA GLY A 239 -19.95 22.22 -11.36
C GLY A 239 -20.57 20.89 -10.91
N THR A 240 -21.83 20.94 -10.45
CA THR A 240 -22.59 19.75 -10.05
C THR A 240 -23.44 19.26 -11.21
N VAL A 241 -23.24 18.01 -11.59
CA VAL A 241 -24.00 17.32 -12.64
C VAL A 241 -25.16 16.57 -12.01
N SER A 242 -26.38 16.89 -12.40
CA SER A 242 -27.57 16.12 -12.00
C SER A 242 -27.58 14.78 -12.74
N VAL A 243 -27.67 13.68 -11.99
CA VAL A 243 -27.64 12.33 -12.56
C VAL A 243 -28.94 11.59 -12.31
N ARG A 244 -29.43 10.88 -13.33
CA ARG A 244 -30.70 10.14 -13.30
C ARG A 244 -30.52 8.74 -12.69
N GLY A 245 -29.33 8.19 -12.83
CA GLY A 245 -29.02 6.84 -12.37
C GLY A 245 -28.85 6.77 -10.85
N ARG A 246 -29.09 5.57 -10.29
CA ARG A 246 -28.69 5.26 -8.92
C ARG A 246 -27.38 4.48 -8.93
N PRO A 247 -26.44 4.80 -8.02
CA PRO A 247 -25.20 4.03 -7.92
C PRO A 247 -25.49 2.57 -7.60
N ARG A 248 -24.79 1.68 -8.29
CA ARG A 248 -24.78 0.24 -7.97
C ARG A 248 -23.78 -0.01 -6.85
N PRO A 249 -24.07 -0.93 -5.91
CA PRO A 249 -23.17 -1.24 -4.81
C PRO A 249 -21.77 -1.64 -5.26
N ALA A 250 -20.79 -1.37 -4.41
CA ALA A 250 -19.43 -1.90 -4.54
C ALA A 250 -19.43 -3.42 -4.50
N VAL A 251 -18.53 -4.04 -5.27
CA VAL A 251 -18.38 -5.52 -5.33
C VAL A 251 -17.62 -6.04 -4.12
N TRP A 252 -16.77 -5.23 -3.54
CA TRP A 252 -15.98 -5.56 -2.34
C TRP A 252 -16.17 -4.49 -1.28
N ARG A 253 -16.19 -4.88 -0.02
CA ARG A 253 -16.32 -3.96 1.11
C ARG A 253 -15.04 -3.93 1.92
N VAL A 254 -14.66 -2.72 2.32
CA VAL A 254 -13.56 -2.51 3.26
C VAL A 254 -13.95 -3.15 4.61
N PRO A 255 -13.02 -3.80 5.32
CA PRO A 255 -13.31 -4.38 6.63
C PRO A 255 -13.93 -3.36 7.60
N ALA A 256 -14.84 -3.84 8.45
CA ALA A 256 -15.47 -2.99 9.46
C ALA A 256 -14.41 -2.35 10.38
N GLY A 257 -14.57 -1.08 10.71
CA GLY A 257 -13.63 -0.34 11.54
C GLY A 257 -12.33 0.10 10.85
N PHE A 258 -12.09 -0.30 9.60
CA PHE A 258 -10.94 0.23 8.85
C PHE A 258 -11.20 1.66 8.40
N PRO A 259 -10.30 2.63 8.69
CA PRO A 259 -10.50 4.03 8.36
C PRO A 259 -10.40 4.26 6.85
N THR A 260 -11.48 4.74 6.26
CA THR A 260 -11.55 5.13 4.85
C THR A 260 -11.93 6.60 4.71
N PRO A 261 -11.44 7.30 3.67
CA PRO A 261 -11.95 8.61 3.32
C PRO A 261 -13.42 8.52 2.85
N PRO A 262 -14.11 9.66 2.70
CA PRO A 262 -15.45 9.70 2.11
C PRO A 262 -15.46 8.93 0.77
N PRO A 263 -16.46 8.09 0.53
CA PRO A 263 -16.52 7.26 -0.66
C PRO A 263 -16.74 8.10 -1.92
N LEU A 264 -15.92 7.86 -2.94
CA LEU A 264 -16.16 8.33 -4.29
C LEU A 264 -17.04 7.34 -5.05
N LEU A 265 -17.54 7.77 -6.20
CA LEU A 265 -18.24 6.93 -7.17
C LEU A 265 -17.35 6.72 -8.41
N LEU A 266 -17.46 5.55 -9.02
CA LEU A 266 -16.95 5.32 -10.37
C LEU A 266 -18.00 5.80 -11.37
N GLY A 267 -17.71 6.87 -12.10
CA GLY A 267 -18.47 7.28 -13.27
C GLY A 267 -18.15 6.35 -14.43
N ILE A 268 -19.20 5.69 -14.96
CA ILE A 268 -19.08 4.74 -16.07
C ILE A 268 -19.89 5.29 -17.25
N HIS A 269 -19.27 5.32 -18.43
CA HIS A 269 -19.93 5.68 -19.67
C HIS A 269 -19.55 4.67 -20.75
N GLN A 270 -20.53 4.10 -21.45
CA GLN A 270 -20.35 3.08 -22.48
C GLN A 270 -19.44 1.92 -21.99
N ARG A 271 -19.70 1.42 -20.78
CA ARG A 271 -18.96 0.32 -20.12
C ARG A 271 -17.51 0.63 -19.76
N ARG A 272 -17.06 1.88 -19.85
CA ARG A 272 -15.70 2.32 -19.48
C ARG A 272 -15.75 3.23 -18.27
N VAL A 273 -14.77 3.11 -17.38
CA VAL A 273 -14.61 4.06 -16.28
C VAL A 273 -13.99 5.34 -16.81
N VAL A 274 -14.74 6.43 -16.68
CA VAL A 274 -14.40 7.73 -17.26
C VAL A 274 -14.02 8.78 -16.21
N ALA A 275 -14.47 8.61 -14.95
CA ALA A 275 -14.20 9.56 -13.89
C ALA A 275 -14.27 8.90 -12.50
N LEU A 276 -13.64 9.57 -11.52
CA LEU A 276 -14.00 9.47 -10.12
C LEU A 276 -14.88 10.68 -9.79
N LEU A 277 -16.01 10.43 -9.15
CA LEU A 277 -17.03 11.43 -8.83
C LEU A 277 -17.21 11.52 -7.32
N GLU A 278 -17.44 12.71 -6.82
CA GLU A 278 -17.88 12.96 -5.44
C GLU A 278 -19.38 13.22 -5.40
N ARG A 279 -20.03 12.79 -4.32
CA ARG A 279 -21.45 13.12 -4.10
C ARG A 279 -21.56 14.59 -3.70
N ARG A 280 -22.52 15.29 -4.31
CA ARG A 280 -22.90 16.68 -4.00
C ARG A 280 -24.40 16.78 -3.83
N GLU A 281 -24.86 17.85 -3.22
CA GLU A 281 -26.27 18.17 -3.19
C GLU A 281 -26.79 18.36 -4.62
N GLY A 282 -27.86 17.65 -4.96
CA GLY A 282 -28.44 17.66 -6.31
C GLY A 282 -27.74 16.85 -7.38
N GLY A 283 -26.64 16.13 -7.07
CA GLY A 283 -25.95 15.34 -8.09
C GLY A 283 -24.56 14.87 -7.73
N VAL A 284 -23.64 14.98 -8.68
CA VAL A 284 -22.23 14.59 -8.53
C VAL A 284 -21.31 15.68 -9.06
N GLY A 285 -20.13 15.81 -8.45
CA GLY A 285 -19.03 16.64 -8.94
C GLY A 285 -17.88 15.78 -9.44
N VAL A 286 -17.04 16.33 -10.31
CA VAL A 286 -15.85 15.66 -10.81
C VAL A 286 -14.72 15.74 -9.80
N HIS A 287 -14.25 14.59 -9.33
CA HIS A 287 -13.02 14.49 -8.52
C HIS A 287 -11.80 14.28 -9.42
N THR A 288 -11.87 13.33 -10.35
CA THR A 288 -10.77 13.04 -11.28
C THR A 288 -11.32 12.54 -12.61
N LEU A 289 -10.92 13.16 -13.73
CA LEU A 289 -11.17 12.62 -15.06
C LEU A 289 -10.12 11.57 -15.44
N LEU A 290 -10.59 10.46 -16.00
CA LEU A 290 -9.77 9.37 -16.50
C LEU A 290 -9.80 9.39 -18.04
N LEU A 291 -8.88 10.12 -18.66
CA LEU A 291 -8.76 10.24 -20.10
C LEU A 291 -7.38 9.74 -20.56
N PRO A 292 -7.34 8.84 -21.54
CA PRO A 292 -8.47 8.08 -22.09
C PRO A 292 -9.16 7.20 -21.04
N PRO A 293 -10.44 6.80 -21.25
CA PRO A 293 -11.17 5.93 -20.32
C PRO A 293 -10.45 4.60 -20.06
N LEU A 294 -10.62 4.07 -18.82
CA LEU A 294 -10.10 2.78 -18.39
C LEU A 294 -10.94 1.61 -18.88
#